data_1e74f4b73b9d591e53d48b447afeb4c5
#
_entry.id   1e74f4b73b9d591e53d48b447afeb4c5
#
_cell.length_a   1.000
_cell.length_b   1.000
_cell.length_c   1.000
_cell.angle_alpha   90.00
_cell.angle_beta   90.00
_cell.angle_gamma   90.00
#
_symmetry.space_group_name_H-M   'P 1'
#
loop_
_entity.id
_entity.type
_entity.pdbx_description
1 polymer ?
#
loop_
_entity_poly.entity_id
_entity_poly.type
_entity_poly.pdbx_seq_one_letter_code
_entity_poly.pdbx_strand_id
1 'polypeptide(L)'
;MGSQPTFRIRIALLVTIVLTFASILSGCATVGGGAPAPATTSVQTLEYYPYQVKGYQNSYPRKAILILMPADARDATGDSAPLNGNPAIGVITDQSGNITQRLYSPPLGPILQQAIGRSADEAGLSASSSTDVAYKPGVKNTTEYVLESKLRRCWVKKHRGADGQYGPVWRTTADVALDVSIYKPPFSVPFWTGSADDTYYDPPVGSFGLGSEDEAGIYDEPGQVLSVALTRSVAAIFQRQDLRNLMLEDDIKSR
;
A
#
# COMPACT_ATOMS: atom_id res chain seq x y z
N MET A 1 45.46 66.13 47.43
CA MET A 1 44.08 65.61 47.48
C MET A 1 43.62 65.45 46.04
N GLY A 2 43.78 64.29 45.46
CA GLY A 2 43.39 63.98 44.06
C GLY A 2 42.50 62.74 44.03
N SER A 3 41.27 62.94 43.71
CA SER A 3 40.23 61.94 43.62
C SER A 3 40.44 61.01 42.41
N GLN A 4 40.30 59.73 42.60
CA GLN A 4 40.38 58.71 41.58
C GLN A 4 38.99 58.48 40.88
N PRO A 5 38.75 59.00 39.69
CA PRO A 5 37.52 58.60 38.93
C PRO A 5 37.74 57.46 37.98
N THR A 6 38.94 56.99 37.70
CA THR A 6 39.24 56.04 36.64
C THR A 6 38.91 54.56 36.95
N PHE A 7 38.81 54.21 38.23
CA PHE A 7 38.57 52.80 38.60
C PHE A 7 37.09 52.35 38.46
N ARG A 8 36.17 53.30 38.70
CA ARG A 8 34.72 52.98 38.59
C ARG A 8 34.23 52.78 37.12
N ILE A 9 34.86 53.54 36.19
CA ILE A 9 34.52 53.43 34.77
C ILE A 9 34.99 52.10 34.18
N ARG A 10 36.15 51.58 34.58
CA ARG A 10 36.68 50.30 34.12
C ARG A 10 35.86 49.10 34.61
N ILE A 11 35.34 49.14 35.83
CA ILE A 11 34.49 48.08 36.38
C ILE A 11 33.11 48.07 35.67
N ALA A 12 32.51 49.23 35.41
CA ALA A 12 31.25 49.32 34.69
C ALA A 12 31.37 48.81 33.26
N LEU A 13 32.50 49.15 32.58
CA LEU A 13 32.72 48.65 31.20
C LEU A 13 32.95 47.14 31.16
N LEU A 14 33.66 46.58 32.13
CA LEU A 14 33.91 45.14 32.21
C LEU A 14 32.66 44.34 32.53
N VAL A 15 31.77 44.85 33.39
CA VAL A 15 30.48 44.22 33.69
C VAL A 15 29.55 44.27 32.47
N THR A 16 29.57 45.36 31.71
CA THR A 16 28.75 45.50 30.51
C THR A 16 29.22 44.54 29.40
N ILE A 17 30.52 44.33 29.21
CA ILE A 17 31.10 43.41 28.25
C ILE A 17 30.80 41.95 28.64
N VAL A 18 30.90 41.60 29.93
CA VAL A 18 30.57 40.24 30.40
C VAL A 18 29.07 39.94 30.25
N LEU A 19 28.18 40.90 30.49
CA LEU A 19 26.73 40.74 30.29
C LEU A 19 26.35 40.61 28.82
N THR A 20 27.04 41.33 27.91
CA THR A 20 26.79 41.18 26.47
C THR A 20 27.35 39.86 25.92
N PHE A 21 28.46 39.35 26.41
CA PHE A 21 28.96 38.02 26.03
C PHE A 21 28.09 36.87 26.56
N ALA A 22 27.53 36.99 27.75
CA ALA A 22 26.60 36.02 28.29
C ALA A 22 25.30 35.95 27.47
N SER A 23 24.82 37.04 26.89
CA SER A 23 23.64 37.08 26.02
C SER A 23 23.90 36.48 24.65
N ILE A 24 25.14 36.52 24.13
CA ILE A 24 25.50 35.93 22.84
C ILE A 24 25.68 34.39 22.96
N LEU A 25 26.14 33.91 24.11
CA LEU A 25 26.25 32.45 24.37
C LEU A 25 24.94 31.78 24.71
N SER A 26 23.90 32.51 25.11
CA SER A 26 22.56 31.95 25.34
C SER A 26 21.74 31.81 24.05
N GLY A 27 22.21 32.36 22.93
CA GLY A 27 21.52 32.32 21.63
C GLY A 27 21.83 31.11 20.75
N CYS A 28 22.75 30.22 21.15
CA CYS A 28 23.14 29.04 20.35
C CYS A 28 22.75 27.70 20.96
N ALA A 29 21.74 27.63 21.78
CA ALA A 29 21.30 26.37 22.36
C ALA A 29 19.76 26.19 22.27
N THR A 30 19.22 26.33 21.08
CA THR A 30 17.96 25.66 20.69
C THR A 30 17.94 25.57 19.16
N VAL A 31 18.88 24.84 18.57
CA VAL A 31 18.47 23.99 17.44
C VAL A 31 17.54 22.98 18.09
N GLY A 32 16.29 23.36 18.19
CA GLY A 32 15.24 22.56 18.76
C GLY A 32 15.17 21.26 18.01
N GLY A 33 15.66 20.21 18.62
CA GLY A 33 15.12 18.88 18.41
C GLY A 33 13.69 18.88 18.94
N GLY A 34 12.81 19.67 18.32
CA GLY A 34 11.38 19.56 18.53
C GLY A 34 11.03 18.12 18.19
N ALA A 35 10.36 17.42 19.10
CA ALA A 35 9.82 16.12 18.78
C ALA A 35 9.12 16.22 17.41
N PRO A 36 9.34 15.28 16.48
CA PRO A 36 8.70 15.33 15.19
C PRO A 36 7.20 15.53 15.39
N ALA A 37 6.61 16.42 14.60
CA ALA A 37 5.17 16.66 14.66
C ALA A 37 4.44 15.33 14.55
N PRO A 38 3.34 15.11 15.30
CA PRO A 38 2.59 13.86 15.24
C PRO A 38 2.13 13.64 13.79
N ALA A 39 2.29 12.40 13.29
CA ALA A 39 1.88 12.02 11.94
C ALA A 39 0.38 12.27 11.77
N THR A 40 0.00 12.89 10.67
CA THR A 40 -1.41 13.05 10.30
C THR A 40 -1.99 11.71 9.79
N THR A 41 -3.31 11.66 9.63
CA THR A 41 -4.01 10.47 9.10
C THR A 41 -4.85 10.83 7.90
N SER A 42 -4.94 9.94 6.91
CA SER A 42 -5.92 10.05 5.82
C SER A 42 -6.50 8.70 5.44
N VAL A 43 -7.70 8.71 4.89
CA VAL A 43 -8.37 7.53 4.35
C VAL A 43 -8.28 7.59 2.84
N GLN A 44 -7.79 6.50 2.23
CA GLN A 44 -7.62 6.33 0.79
C GLN A 44 -8.70 5.41 0.24
N THR A 45 -9.23 5.72 -0.92
CA THR A 45 -10.12 4.82 -1.67
C THR A 45 -9.28 3.94 -2.58
N LEU A 46 -9.57 2.63 -2.59
CA LEU A 46 -8.96 1.67 -3.50
C LEU A 46 -9.96 1.26 -4.57
N GLU A 47 -9.47 1.11 -5.80
CA GLU A 47 -10.29 0.77 -6.96
C GLU A 47 -9.63 -0.32 -7.80
N TYR A 48 -10.42 -1.03 -8.61
CA TYR A 48 -9.92 -1.97 -9.59
C TYR A 48 -9.90 -1.32 -10.98
N TYR A 49 -8.72 -1.29 -11.62
CA TYR A 49 -8.49 -0.66 -12.93
C TYR A 49 -8.27 -1.70 -14.04
N PRO A 50 -9.31 -2.26 -14.64
CA PRO A 50 -9.19 -3.36 -15.62
C PRO A 50 -8.32 -3.00 -16.83
N TYR A 51 -8.23 -1.73 -17.21
CA TYR A 51 -7.40 -1.28 -18.32
C TYR A 51 -5.89 -1.40 -18.08
N GLN A 52 -5.46 -1.62 -16.83
CA GLN A 52 -4.05 -1.80 -16.47
C GLN A 52 -3.53 -3.21 -16.83
N VAL A 53 -4.40 -4.14 -17.13
CA VAL A 53 -4.02 -5.53 -17.39
C VAL A 53 -4.67 -6.03 -18.68
N LYS A 54 -3.89 -6.77 -19.48
CA LYS A 54 -4.33 -7.32 -20.76
C LYS A 54 -3.92 -8.79 -20.87
N GLY A 55 -4.53 -9.53 -21.77
CA GLY A 55 -4.06 -10.83 -22.23
C GLY A 55 -4.67 -12.05 -21.56
N TYR A 56 -5.69 -11.89 -20.68
CA TYR A 56 -6.38 -13.03 -20.07
C TYR A 56 -7.92 -13.03 -20.30
N GLN A 57 -8.43 -12.04 -21.02
CA GLN A 57 -9.87 -11.88 -21.28
C GLN A 57 -10.41 -13.09 -22.04
N ASN A 58 -11.55 -13.61 -21.58
CA ASN A 58 -12.25 -14.78 -22.16
C ASN A 58 -11.33 -16.01 -22.36
N SER A 59 -10.34 -16.19 -21.49
CA SER A 59 -9.37 -17.31 -21.61
C SER A 59 -9.81 -18.57 -20.86
N TYR A 60 -10.91 -18.53 -20.12
CA TYR A 60 -11.47 -19.64 -19.34
C TYR A 60 -12.78 -20.16 -19.93
N PRO A 61 -13.14 -21.44 -19.69
CA PRO A 61 -14.46 -21.97 -20.01
C PRO A 61 -15.52 -21.24 -19.17
N ARG A 62 -16.73 -21.11 -19.72
CA ARG A 62 -17.84 -20.41 -19.04
C ARG A 62 -18.39 -21.25 -17.88
N LYS A 63 -17.75 -21.15 -16.73
CA LYS A 63 -18.03 -21.88 -15.49
C LYS A 63 -18.43 -20.93 -14.37
N ALA A 64 -19.30 -21.38 -13.46
CA ALA A 64 -19.71 -20.62 -12.30
C ALA A 64 -18.66 -20.70 -11.19
N ILE A 65 -18.22 -19.54 -10.67
CA ILE A 65 -17.29 -19.42 -9.56
C ILE A 65 -17.86 -18.54 -8.45
N LEU A 66 -17.88 -19.07 -7.22
CA LEU A 66 -18.25 -18.31 -6.02
C LEU A 66 -17.01 -17.73 -5.37
N ILE A 67 -16.96 -16.41 -5.25
CA ILE A 67 -15.87 -15.68 -4.58
C ILE A 67 -16.23 -15.49 -3.11
N LEU A 68 -15.50 -16.12 -2.22
CA LEU A 68 -15.65 -15.91 -0.80
C LEU A 68 -15.06 -14.55 -0.38
N MET A 69 -15.50 -14.05 0.79
CA MET A 69 -14.92 -12.83 1.35
C MET A 69 -13.43 -13.05 1.66
N PRO A 70 -12.50 -12.28 1.08
CA PRO A 70 -11.08 -12.41 1.35
C PRO A 70 -10.75 -12.23 2.83
N ALA A 71 -9.98 -13.15 3.40
CA ALA A 71 -9.46 -13.02 4.76
C ALA A 71 -8.29 -12.03 4.79
N ASP A 72 -8.31 -11.07 5.72
CA ASP A 72 -7.16 -10.20 5.98
C ASP A 72 -6.21 -10.92 6.94
N ALA A 73 -5.09 -11.42 6.42
CA ALA A 73 -4.05 -12.16 7.14
C ALA A 73 -2.76 -11.33 7.31
N ARG A 74 -2.85 -10.00 7.11
CA ARG A 74 -1.71 -9.11 7.31
C ARG A 74 -1.39 -8.95 8.79
N ASP A 75 -0.11 -8.67 9.07
CA ASP A 75 0.26 -8.22 10.42
C ASP A 75 -0.34 -6.84 10.70
N ALA A 76 -1.11 -6.74 11.77
CA ALA A 76 -1.82 -5.52 12.18
C ALA A 76 -1.17 -4.85 13.40
N THR A 77 0.16 -4.95 13.55
CA THR A 77 0.93 -4.36 14.65
C THR A 77 1.72 -3.11 14.22
N GLY A 78 2.11 -2.30 15.19
CA GLY A 78 2.94 -1.10 14.95
C GLY A 78 2.30 -0.13 13.95
N ASP A 79 3.02 0.17 12.87
CA ASP A 79 2.57 1.10 11.83
C ASP A 79 1.40 0.55 11.00
N SER A 80 1.17 -0.77 11.06
CA SER A 80 0.05 -1.46 10.42
C SER A 80 -1.19 -1.56 11.30
N ALA A 81 -1.18 -1.00 12.52
CA ALA A 81 -2.33 -1.04 13.42
C ALA A 81 -3.54 -0.30 12.82
N PRO A 82 -4.75 -0.88 12.89
CA PRO A 82 -5.96 -0.24 12.37
C PRO A 82 -6.36 0.98 13.21
N LEU A 83 -7.05 1.92 12.58
CA LEU A 83 -7.61 3.10 13.22
C LEU A 83 -9.13 3.15 12.99
N ASN A 84 -9.92 3.15 14.07
CA ASN A 84 -11.39 3.22 13.99
C ASN A 84 -12.01 2.15 13.06
N GLY A 85 -11.45 0.93 13.06
CA GLY A 85 -11.91 -0.16 12.20
C GLY A 85 -11.38 -0.11 10.75
N ASN A 86 -10.70 0.97 10.36
CA ASN A 86 -10.05 1.08 9.07
C ASN A 86 -8.64 0.46 9.12
N PRO A 87 -8.34 -0.53 8.29
CA PRO A 87 -7.02 -1.11 8.22
C PRO A 87 -5.99 -0.09 7.71
N ALA A 88 -4.80 -0.09 8.31
CA ALA A 88 -3.68 0.66 7.77
C ALA A 88 -3.23 0.05 6.44
N ILE A 89 -2.94 0.92 5.48
CA ILE A 89 -2.51 0.52 4.13
C ILE A 89 -1.19 1.17 3.71
N GLY A 90 -0.62 2.05 4.52
CA GLY A 90 0.65 2.67 4.16
C GLY A 90 1.01 3.91 4.95
N VAL A 91 2.10 4.53 4.49
CA VAL A 91 2.67 5.74 5.10
C VAL A 91 3.19 6.71 4.04
N ILE A 92 3.21 8.01 4.41
CA ILE A 92 4.00 9.03 3.72
C ILE A 92 5.15 9.40 4.62
N THR A 93 6.36 9.47 4.07
CA THR A 93 7.57 9.81 4.80
C THR A 93 8.22 11.06 4.23
N ASP A 94 8.87 11.82 5.10
CA ASP A 94 9.71 12.95 4.72
C ASP A 94 11.05 12.48 4.10
N GLN A 95 11.92 13.44 3.75
CA GLN A 95 13.24 13.20 3.19
C GLN A 95 14.17 12.43 4.15
N SER A 96 13.97 12.53 5.45
CA SER A 96 14.72 11.81 6.48
C SER A 96 14.14 10.41 6.77
N GLY A 97 13.01 10.06 6.16
CA GLY A 97 12.32 8.80 6.38
C GLY A 97 11.34 8.78 7.56
N ASN A 98 11.14 9.94 8.25
CA ASN A 98 10.17 10.03 9.33
C ASN A 98 8.75 9.98 8.76
N ILE A 99 7.85 9.27 9.44
CA ILE A 99 6.44 9.18 9.03
C ILE A 99 5.76 10.53 9.30
N THR A 100 5.29 11.17 8.24
CA THR A 100 4.51 12.43 8.31
C THR A 100 3.02 12.17 8.23
N GLN A 101 2.61 11.05 7.60
CA GLN A 101 1.21 10.70 7.46
C GLN A 101 1.02 9.18 7.45
N ARG A 102 -0.05 8.70 8.11
CA ARG A 102 -0.50 7.31 8.06
C ARG A 102 -1.71 7.20 7.15
N LEU A 103 -1.75 6.17 6.32
CA LEU A 103 -2.78 5.94 5.33
C LEU A 103 -3.65 4.75 5.74
N TYR A 104 -4.96 4.93 5.66
CA TYR A 104 -5.97 3.94 5.99
C TYR A 104 -6.92 3.74 4.82
N SER A 105 -7.67 2.65 4.81
CA SER A 105 -8.75 2.42 3.83
C SER A 105 -10.00 1.90 4.53
N PRO A 106 -11.16 1.91 3.86
CA PRO A 106 -12.28 1.06 4.25
C PRO A 106 -11.85 -0.41 4.34
N PRO A 107 -12.64 -1.31 4.97
CA PRO A 107 -12.34 -2.74 5.04
C PRO A 107 -11.97 -3.32 3.68
N LEU A 108 -10.82 -3.99 3.59
CA LEU A 108 -10.24 -4.46 2.32
C LEU A 108 -10.97 -5.67 1.73
N GLY A 109 -11.60 -6.49 2.57
CA GLY A 109 -12.30 -7.70 2.11
C GLY A 109 -13.31 -7.44 0.99
N PRO A 110 -14.30 -6.54 1.16
CA PRO A 110 -15.27 -6.22 0.11
C PRO A 110 -14.64 -5.67 -1.17
N ILE A 111 -13.61 -4.82 -1.04
CA ILE A 111 -12.90 -4.22 -2.18
C ILE A 111 -12.19 -5.30 -2.99
N LEU A 112 -11.46 -6.18 -2.31
CA LEU A 112 -10.76 -7.30 -2.95
C LEU A 112 -11.73 -8.31 -3.55
N GLN A 113 -12.83 -8.64 -2.86
CA GLN A 113 -13.86 -9.54 -3.38
C GLN A 113 -14.45 -9.02 -4.70
N GLN A 114 -14.76 -7.72 -4.74
CA GLN A 114 -15.25 -7.08 -5.95
C GLN A 114 -14.20 -7.09 -7.07
N ALA A 115 -12.93 -6.83 -6.77
CA ALA A 115 -11.84 -6.84 -7.73
C ALA A 115 -11.63 -8.26 -8.31
N ILE A 116 -11.61 -9.28 -7.46
CA ILE A 116 -11.47 -10.69 -7.88
C ILE A 116 -12.67 -11.10 -8.74
N GLY A 117 -13.90 -10.74 -8.34
CA GLY A 117 -15.11 -11.04 -9.10
C GLY A 117 -15.07 -10.43 -10.50
N ARG A 118 -14.75 -9.14 -10.61
CA ARG A 118 -14.62 -8.46 -11.91
C ARG A 118 -13.54 -9.10 -12.79
N SER A 119 -12.39 -9.44 -12.21
CA SER A 119 -11.31 -10.08 -12.95
C SER A 119 -11.68 -11.49 -13.41
N ALA A 120 -12.45 -12.24 -12.60
CA ALA A 120 -12.99 -13.55 -12.99
C ALA A 120 -13.98 -13.42 -14.16
N ASP A 121 -14.89 -12.44 -14.13
CA ASP A 121 -15.83 -12.18 -15.22
C ASP A 121 -15.10 -11.79 -16.51
N GLU A 122 -14.06 -10.94 -16.42
CA GLU A 122 -13.20 -10.58 -17.56
C GLU A 122 -12.47 -11.80 -18.13
N ALA A 123 -12.09 -12.76 -17.29
CA ALA A 123 -11.47 -14.01 -17.69
C ALA A 123 -12.43 -14.97 -18.42
N GLY A 124 -13.75 -14.75 -18.34
CA GLY A 124 -14.79 -15.54 -18.97
C GLY A 124 -15.56 -16.45 -18.01
N LEU A 125 -15.22 -16.44 -16.72
CA LEU A 125 -15.99 -17.13 -15.68
C LEU A 125 -17.29 -16.38 -15.37
N SER A 126 -18.22 -17.03 -14.65
CA SER A 126 -19.44 -16.37 -14.14
C SER A 126 -19.31 -16.22 -12.64
N ALA A 127 -18.87 -15.03 -12.18
CA ALA A 127 -18.58 -14.78 -10.79
C ALA A 127 -19.83 -14.44 -9.98
N SER A 128 -19.88 -14.95 -8.76
CA SER A 128 -20.82 -14.55 -7.71
C SER A 128 -20.08 -14.39 -6.39
N SER A 129 -20.65 -13.68 -5.42
CA SER A 129 -19.99 -13.35 -4.15
C SER A 129 -20.73 -13.95 -2.96
N SER A 130 -19.97 -14.33 -1.90
CA SER A 130 -20.50 -14.79 -0.62
C SER A 130 -19.87 -13.99 0.53
N THR A 131 -20.62 -13.84 1.62
CA THR A 131 -20.10 -13.27 2.88
C THR A 131 -19.29 -14.26 3.71
N ASP A 132 -19.30 -15.55 3.36
CA ASP A 132 -18.43 -16.55 4.00
C ASP A 132 -16.97 -16.24 3.71
N VAL A 133 -16.10 -16.42 4.73
CA VAL A 133 -14.66 -16.18 4.63
C VAL A 133 -13.89 -17.46 4.25
N ALA A 134 -14.43 -18.63 4.61
CA ALA A 134 -13.78 -19.91 4.37
C ALA A 134 -14.70 -20.89 3.66
N TYR A 135 -14.11 -21.71 2.81
CA TYR A 135 -14.82 -22.81 2.17
C TYR A 135 -15.23 -23.87 3.19
N LYS A 136 -16.50 -24.32 3.11
CA LYS A 136 -17.07 -25.36 3.97
C LYS A 136 -17.36 -26.61 3.15
N PRO A 137 -16.53 -27.67 3.25
CA PRO A 137 -16.75 -28.92 2.53
C PRO A 137 -18.11 -29.53 2.88
N GLY A 138 -18.76 -30.17 1.92
CA GLY A 138 -20.05 -30.85 2.11
C GLY A 138 -21.28 -29.95 2.05
N VAL A 139 -21.13 -28.64 2.02
CA VAL A 139 -22.25 -27.73 1.75
C VAL A 139 -22.62 -27.86 0.27
N LYS A 140 -23.91 -28.12 -0.02
CA LYS A 140 -24.41 -28.13 -1.41
C LYS A 140 -24.29 -26.72 -1.99
N ASN A 141 -23.31 -26.53 -2.86
CA ASN A 141 -23.19 -25.35 -3.68
C ASN A 141 -23.67 -25.65 -5.09
N THR A 142 -24.42 -24.73 -5.66
CA THR A 142 -24.84 -24.78 -7.08
C THR A 142 -23.71 -24.29 -8.01
N THR A 143 -22.61 -23.80 -7.45
CA THR A 143 -21.45 -23.32 -8.20
C THR A 143 -20.46 -24.44 -8.46
N GLU A 144 -19.82 -24.41 -9.62
CA GLU A 144 -18.82 -25.42 -10.02
C GLU A 144 -17.49 -25.24 -9.28
N TYR A 145 -17.14 -23.99 -8.96
CA TYR A 145 -15.93 -23.65 -8.23
C TYR A 145 -16.19 -22.68 -7.09
N VAL A 146 -15.36 -22.72 -6.07
CA VAL A 146 -15.33 -21.76 -4.95
C VAL A 146 -13.91 -21.22 -4.79
N LEU A 147 -13.73 -19.91 -4.82
CA LEU A 147 -12.46 -19.24 -4.62
C LEU A 147 -12.40 -18.67 -3.20
N GLU A 148 -11.42 -19.14 -2.44
CA GLU A 148 -10.99 -18.60 -1.16
C GLU A 148 -9.68 -17.83 -1.34
N SER A 149 -9.55 -16.66 -0.72
CA SER A 149 -8.33 -15.89 -0.79
C SER A 149 -7.95 -15.28 0.56
N LYS A 150 -6.62 -15.09 0.75
CA LYS A 150 -6.03 -14.47 1.94
C LYS A 150 -5.11 -13.35 1.51
N LEU A 151 -5.38 -12.15 2.03
CA LEU A 151 -4.52 -10.99 1.81
C LEU A 151 -3.32 -11.07 2.76
N ARG A 152 -2.11 -11.27 2.22
CA ARG A 152 -0.87 -11.32 3.00
C ARG A 152 -0.20 -9.97 3.10
N ARG A 153 -0.29 -9.16 2.05
CA ARG A 153 0.31 -7.82 1.99
C ARG A 153 -0.58 -6.88 1.17
N CYS A 154 -0.76 -5.68 1.68
CA CYS A 154 -1.38 -4.56 0.97
C CYS A 154 -0.82 -3.29 1.62
N TRP A 155 0.21 -2.72 1.01
CA TRP A 155 0.96 -1.63 1.61
C TRP A 155 1.46 -0.65 0.56
N VAL A 156 1.36 0.66 0.86
CA VAL A 156 1.94 1.71 0.03
C VAL A 156 2.85 2.61 0.86
N LYS A 157 3.98 2.97 0.29
CA LYS A 157 4.90 3.94 0.86
C LYS A 157 5.15 5.05 -0.14
N LYS A 158 4.77 6.29 0.20
CA LYS A 158 5.13 7.49 -0.55
C LYS A 158 6.26 8.19 0.18
N HIS A 159 7.40 8.33 -0.47
CA HIS A 159 8.60 8.92 0.11
C HIS A 159 8.94 10.23 -0.59
N ARG A 160 9.18 11.28 0.21
CA ARG A 160 9.72 12.55 -0.29
C ARG A 160 11.23 12.41 -0.48
N GLY A 161 11.70 12.52 -1.72
CA GLY A 161 13.12 12.61 -2.04
C GLY A 161 13.68 14.02 -1.84
N ALA A 162 14.87 14.26 -2.40
CA ALA A 162 15.48 15.59 -2.44
C ALA A 162 14.63 16.55 -3.28
N ASP A 163 14.79 17.85 -3.05
CA ASP A 163 14.14 18.87 -3.87
C ASP A 163 14.84 18.93 -5.23
N GLY A 164 14.10 18.68 -6.32
CA GLY A 164 14.54 18.85 -7.67
C GLY A 164 14.34 20.29 -8.16
N GLN A 165 14.62 20.53 -9.46
CA GLN A 165 14.48 21.86 -10.09
C GLN A 165 13.06 22.45 -9.97
N TYR A 166 12.04 21.61 -9.91
CA TYR A 166 10.61 22.00 -9.89
C TYR A 166 9.90 21.71 -8.55
N GLY A 167 10.66 21.38 -7.51
CA GLY A 167 10.11 21.09 -6.17
C GLY A 167 10.47 19.69 -5.68
N PRO A 168 9.80 19.20 -4.63
CA PRO A 168 10.12 17.91 -4.04
C PRO A 168 9.80 16.75 -4.99
N VAL A 169 10.76 15.86 -5.15
CA VAL A 169 10.56 14.60 -5.88
C VAL A 169 9.88 13.59 -4.97
N TRP A 170 8.78 13.02 -5.43
CA TRP A 170 8.06 11.97 -4.71
C TRP A 170 8.25 10.62 -5.41
N ARG A 171 8.41 9.59 -4.60
CA ARG A 171 8.46 8.19 -5.06
C ARG A 171 7.47 7.37 -4.27
N THR A 172 6.62 6.65 -4.96
CA THR A 172 5.61 5.79 -4.35
C THR A 172 5.84 4.35 -4.74
N THR A 173 5.81 3.46 -3.75
CA THR A 173 5.91 2.01 -3.95
C THR A 173 4.69 1.37 -3.33
N ALA A 174 4.04 0.47 -4.04
CA ALA A 174 2.90 -0.29 -3.55
C ALA A 174 3.13 -1.78 -3.72
N ASP A 175 2.83 -2.54 -2.67
CA ASP A 175 2.96 -4.00 -2.62
C ASP A 175 1.62 -4.63 -2.30
N VAL A 176 1.20 -5.61 -3.09
CA VAL A 176 0.02 -6.45 -2.83
C VAL A 176 0.40 -7.91 -2.99
N ALA A 177 0.01 -8.74 -2.02
CA ALA A 177 0.25 -10.18 -2.05
C ALA A 177 -0.98 -10.94 -1.57
N LEU A 178 -1.41 -11.92 -2.37
CA LEU A 178 -2.59 -12.76 -2.16
C LEU A 178 -2.21 -14.24 -2.22
N ASP A 179 -2.73 -15.04 -1.29
CA ASP A 179 -2.83 -16.50 -1.45
C ASP A 179 -4.24 -16.84 -1.89
N VAL A 180 -4.35 -17.77 -2.83
CA VAL A 180 -5.63 -18.18 -3.42
C VAL A 180 -5.73 -19.69 -3.42
N SER A 181 -6.90 -20.19 -3.05
CA SER A 181 -7.29 -21.60 -3.17
C SER A 181 -8.61 -21.68 -3.90
N ILE A 182 -8.68 -22.53 -4.93
CA ILE A 182 -9.90 -22.81 -5.66
C ILE A 182 -10.31 -24.25 -5.32
N TYR A 183 -11.56 -24.41 -4.91
CA TYR A 183 -12.14 -25.69 -4.58
C TYR A 183 -13.19 -26.08 -5.63
N LYS A 184 -13.33 -27.37 -5.88
CA LYS A 184 -14.43 -27.94 -6.62
C LYS A 184 -15.34 -28.68 -5.64
N PRO A 185 -16.53 -28.12 -5.29
CA PRO A 185 -17.43 -28.79 -4.37
C PRO A 185 -17.83 -30.20 -4.86
N PRO A 186 -18.02 -31.17 -3.97
CA PRO A 186 -17.97 -31.06 -2.51
C PRO A 186 -16.61 -31.39 -1.88
N PHE A 187 -15.53 -31.43 -2.64
CA PHE A 187 -14.22 -31.90 -2.17
C PHE A 187 -13.59 -30.94 -1.15
N SER A 188 -12.94 -31.50 -0.14
CA SER A 188 -12.21 -30.75 0.90
C SER A 188 -10.80 -30.35 0.49
N VAL A 189 -10.26 -30.97 -0.55
CA VAL A 189 -8.93 -30.67 -1.08
C VAL A 189 -9.06 -29.58 -2.14
N PRO A 190 -8.21 -28.57 -2.13
CA PRO A 190 -8.20 -27.55 -3.18
C PRO A 190 -7.98 -28.18 -4.55
N PHE A 191 -8.79 -27.76 -5.52
CA PHE A 191 -8.61 -28.08 -6.94
C PHE A 191 -7.32 -27.42 -7.48
N TRP A 192 -7.03 -26.20 -7.01
CA TRP A 192 -5.85 -25.45 -7.33
C TRP A 192 -5.48 -24.50 -6.18
N THR A 193 -4.16 -24.27 -6.00
CA THR A 193 -3.62 -23.27 -5.07
C THR A 193 -2.52 -22.46 -5.73
N GLY A 194 -2.43 -21.20 -5.40
CA GLY A 194 -1.39 -20.32 -5.91
C GLY A 194 -1.28 -19.04 -5.10
N SER A 195 -0.25 -18.26 -5.40
CA SER A 195 -0.07 -16.91 -4.89
C SER A 195 0.02 -15.92 -6.05
N ALA A 196 -0.38 -14.70 -5.79
CA ALA A 196 -0.22 -13.57 -6.69
C ALA A 196 0.37 -12.40 -5.91
N ASP A 197 1.52 -11.94 -6.37
CA ASP A 197 2.27 -10.84 -5.77
C ASP A 197 2.57 -9.80 -6.85
N ASP A 198 2.38 -8.52 -6.53
CA ASP A 198 2.84 -7.43 -7.38
C ASP A 198 3.45 -6.30 -6.54
N THR A 199 4.53 -5.74 -7.05
CA THR A 199 5.12 -4.51 -6.56
C THR A 199 5.10 -3.48 -7.68
N TYR A 200 4.40 -2.37 -7.45
CA TYR A 200 4.31 -1.28 -8.41
C TYR A 200 5.07 -0.05 -7.90
N TYR A 201 5.84 0.57 -8.80
CA TYR A 201 6.60 1.78 -8.53
C TYR A 201 6.02 2.95 -9.32
N ASP A 202 5.86 4.10 -8.68
CA ASP A 202 5.47 5.34 -9.33
C ASP A 202 6.46 6.48 -8.98
N PRO A 203 7.20 7.03 -9.95
CA PRO A 203 7.20 6.68 -11.37
C PRO A 203 7.72 5.26 -11.63
N PRO A 204 7.26 4.60 -12.70
CA PRO A 204 7.71 3.25 -13.05
C PRO A 204 9.23 3.20 -13.29
N VAL A 205 9.90 2.22 -12.69
CA VAL A 205 11.35 2.03 -12.85
C VAL A 205 11.69 1.77 -14.31
N GLY A 206 12.59 2.59 -14.88
CA GLY A 206 13.05 2.43 -16.27
C GLY A 206 12.09 2.95 -17.34
N SER A 207 11.01 3.64 -16.97
CA SER A 207 10.05 4.20 -17.92
C SER A 207 10.62 5.39 -18.70
N PHE A 208 11.63 6.05 -18.15
CA PHE A 208 12.27 7.22 -18.72
C PHE A 208 13.78 6.98 -18.80
N GLY A 209 14.34 7.21 -19.98
CA GLY A 209 15.76 7.03 -20.21
C GLY A 209 16.56 7.93 -19.28
N LEU A 210 17.42 7.31 -18.46
CA LEU A 210 18.44 7.98 -17.67
C LEU A 210 17.89 8.94 -16.59
N GLY A 211 17.23 8.39 -15.56
CA GLY A 211 17.24 8.94 -14.21
C GLY A 211 17.27 10.46 -14.05
N SER A 212 16.37 11.21 -14.69
CA SER A 212 16.20 12.60 -14.29
C SER A 212 15.45 12.59 -12.96
N GLU A 213 16.03 13.21 -11.95
CA GLU A 213 15.43 13.35 -10.61
C GLU A 213 14.12 14.16 -10.62
N ASP A 214 13.73 14.68 -11.77
CA ASP A 214 12.62 15.59 -12.01
C ASP A 214 11.34 14.90 -12.52
N GLU A 215 11.27 13.57 -12.51
CA GLU A 215 10.09 12.85 -13.01
C GLU A 215 8.97 12.87 -11.97
N ALA A 216 7.91 13.59 -12.31
CA ALA A 216 6.64 13.50 -11.58
C ALA A 216 6.06 12.07 -11.70
N GLY A 217 5.56 11.51 -10.61
CA GLY A 217 4.80 10.28 -10.64
C GLY A 217 3.57 10.41 -11.55
N ILE A 218 3.08 9.27 -12.05
CA ILE A 218 1.87 9.24 -12.90
C ILE A 218 0.62 9.45 -12.03
N TYR A 219 0.70 9.07 -10.76
CA TYR A 219 -0.40 9.14 -9.82
C TYR A 219 -0.09 10.07 -8.66
N ASP A 220 -1.00 10.99 -8.36
CA ASP A 220 -0.85 11.95 -7.27
C ASP A 220 -1.10 11.30 -5.90
N GLU A 221 -2.07 10.40 -5.83
CA GLU A 221 -2.54 9.79 -4.60
C GLU A 221 -1.97 8.39 -4.37
N PRO A 222 -1.44 8.09 -3.17
CA PRO A 222 -0.93 6.74 -2.85
C PRO A 222 -1.97 5.62 -3.03
N GLY A 223 -3.25 5.91 -2.79
CA GLY A 223 -4.35 4.97 -3.01
C GLY A 223 -4.49 4.52 -4.46
N GLN A 224 -4.22 5.41 -5.42
CA GLN A 224 -4.23 5.07 -6.85
C GLN A 224 -3.09 4.11 -7.20
N VAL A 225 -1.89 4.37 -6.67
CA VAL A 225 -0.72 3.50 -6.87
C VAL A 225 -0.96 2.11 -6.30
N LEU A 226 -1.55 2.05 -5.09
CA LEU A 226 -1.92 0.78 -4.46
C LEU A 226 -3.03 0.06 -5.24
N SER A 227 -3.97 0.79 -5.83
CA SER A 227 -5.04 0.25 -6.67
C SER A 227 -4.49 -0.40 -7.95
N VAL A 228 -3.43 0.15 -8.54
CA VAL A 228 -2.73 -0.48 -9.68
C VAL A 228 -2.08 -1.79 -9.26
N ALA A 229 -1.33 -1.81 -8.16
CA ALA A 229 -0.72 -3.04 -7.64
C ALA A 229 -1.77 -4.10 -7.30
N LEU A 230 -2.89 -3.70 -6.69
CA LEU A 230 -4.03 -4.58 -6.40
C LEU A 230 -4.62 -5.18 -7.68
N THR A 231 -4.88 -4.36 -8.68
CA THR A 231 -5.42 -4.80 -9.96
C THR A 231 -4.52 -5.83 -10.62
N ARG A 232 -3.22 -5.57 -10.66
CA ARG A 232 -2.22 -6.45 -11.28
C ARG A 232 -2.11 -7.77 -10.52
N SER A 233 -2.06 -7.73 -9.18
CA SER A 233 -2.03 -8.94 -8.34
C SER A 233 -3.27 -9.80 -8.54
N VAL A 234 -4.47 -9.20 -8.58
CA VAL A 234 -5.72 -9.93 -8.80
C VAL A 234 -5.76 -10.53 -10.20
N ALA A 235 -5.38 -9.78 -11.21
CA ALA A 235 -5.35 -10.28 -12.59
C ALA A 235 -4.32 -11.40 -12.79
N ALA A 236 -3.20 -11.34 -12.07
CA ALA A 236 -2.17 -12.38 -12.11
C ALA A 236 -2.69 -13.78 -11.71
N ILE A 237 -3.75 -13.86 -10.88
CA ILE A 237 -4.42 -15.12 -10.55
C ILE A 237 -4.95 -15.77 -11.83
N PHE A 238 -5.67 -15.00 -12.67
CA PHE A 238 -6.31 -15.49 -13.89
C PHE A 238 -5.37 -15.53 -15.10
N GLN A 239 -4.17 -14.99 -15.00
CA GLN A 239 -3.10 -15.15 -16.00
C GLN A 239 -2.35 -16.48 -15.84
N ARG A 240 -2.57 -17.21 -14.74
CA ARG A 240 -1.87 -18.47 -14.45
C ARG A 240 -2.26 -19.55 -15.46
N GLN A 241 -1.25 -19.98 -16.23
CA GLN A 241 -1.44 -21.00 -17.25
C GLN A 241 -1.82 -22.36 -16.67
N ASP A 242 -1.25 -22.71 -15.50
CA ASP A 242 -1.57 -23.95 -14.79
C ASP A 242 -3.03 -23.99 -14.35
N LEU A 243 -3.59 -22.91 -13.79
CA LEU A 243 -4.99 -22.81 -13.44
C LEU A 243 -5.90 -22.95 -14.70
N ARG A 244 -5.55 -22.22 -15.77
CA ARG A 244 -6.32 -22.26 -17.01
C ARG A 244 -6.35 -23.67 -17.61
N ASN A 245 -5.23 -24.34 -17.66
CA ASN A 245 -5.14 -25.70 -18.19
C ASN A 245 -5.99 -26.68 -17.38
N LEU A 246 -5.93 -26.61 -16.03
CA LEU A 246 -6.75 -27.44 -15.15
C LEU A 246 -8.25 -27.24 -15.39
N MET A 247 -8.71 -25.99 -15.52
CA MET A 247 -10.14 -25.69 -15.76
C MET A 247 -10.59 -26.14 -17.15
N LEU A 248 -9.74 -26.05 -18.17
CA LEU A 248 -10.04 -26.55 -19.50
C LEU A 248 -10.13 -28.09 -19.53
N GLU A 249 -9.20 -28.79 -18.86
CA GLU A 249 -9.27 -30.25 -18.72
C GLU A 249 -10.52 -30.71 -17.98
N ASP A 250 -10.90 -29.99 -16.94
CA ASP A 250 -12.12 -30.30 -16.18
C ASP A 250 -13.39 -30.07 -17.02
N ASP A 251 -13.44 -29.05 -17.85
CA ASP A 251 -14.54 -28.79 -18.76
C ASP A 251 -14.67 -29.92 -19.79
N ILE A 252 -13.58 -30.41 -20.36
CA ILE A 252 -13.57 -31.52 -21.30
C ILE A 252 -14.11 -32.83 -20.65
N LYS A 253 -13.69 -33.10 -19.39
CA LYS A 253 -14.15 -34.29 -18.66
C LYS A 253 -15.61 -34.25 -18.22
N SER A 254 -16.19 -33.04 -18.15
CA SER A 254 -17.59 -32.84 -17.71
C SER A 254 -18.61 -32.86 -18.84
N ARG A 255 -18.17 -32.87 -20.10
CA ARG A 255 -18.98 -33.02 -21.34
C ARG A 255 -19.15 -34.48 -21.72
#